data_dbab6445edde4919aa8f94797157f0ae
#
_entry.id   dbab6445edde4919aa8f94797157f0ae
#
_cell.length_a   1.000
_cell.length_b   1.000
_cell.length_c   1.000
_cell.angle_alpha   90.00
_cell.angle_beta   90.00
_cell.angle_gamma   90.00
#
_symmetry.space_group_name_H-M   'P 1'
#
loop_
_entity.id
_entity.type
_entity.pdbx_description
1 polymer ?
#
loop_
_entity_poly.entity_id
_entity_poly.type
_entity_poly.pdbx_seq_one_letter_code
_entity_poly.pdbx_strand_id
1 'polypeptide(L)'
;MHLARQLVKDGHFKSGNEAFKKLLVPGKPAYIARRHFTARECLRIINASEGIAVLAHPHEYKFCPVSIDDEEALQCLSGIFRELKNIGLHGIEAFHGMVDPERAYLFYRLARELDLIVTQGSDNHGKAENGSHHVMYTRETALYRDYVLSRDNSTE
;
A
#
# COMPACT_ATOMS: atom_id res chain seq x y z
N MET A 1 -14.00 4.61 9.15
CA MET A 1 -13.65 4.84 10.59
C MET A 1 -14.44 5.99 11.23
N HIS A 2 -14.83 7.04 10.51
CA HIS A 2 -15.54 8.19 11.10
C HIS A 2 -16.86 7.83 11.79
N LEU A 3 -17.70 7.00 11.17
CA LEU A 3 -18.98 6.58 11.78
C LEU A 3 -18.76 5.83 13.09
N ALA A 4 -17.82 4.90 13.16
CA ALA A 4 -17.53 4.17 14.39
C ALA A 4 -17.06 5.10 15.52
N ARG A 5 -16.25 6.13 15.20
CA ARG A 5 -15.82 7.14 16.19
C ARG A 5 -17.00 7.98 16.69
N GLN A 6 -17.90 8.38 15.79
CA GLN A 6 -19.09 9.14 16.18
C GLN A 6 -19.98 8.32 17.13
N LEU A 7 -20.21 7.04 16.83
CA LEU A 7 -21.00 6.14 17.69
C LEU A 7 -20.41 5.98 19.10
N VAL A 8 -19.07 6.00 19.21
CA VAL A 8 -18.41 5.99 20.53
C VAL A 8 -18.60 7.33 21.24
N LYS A 9 -18.43 8.44 20.51
CA LYS A 9 -18.62 9.79 21.07
C LYS A 9 -20.05 10.00 21.61
N ASP A 10 -21.03 9.45 20.92
CA ASP A 10 -22.44 9.51 21.29
C ASP A 10 -22.83 8.48 22.39
N GLY A 11 -21.86 7.71 22.90
CA GLY A 11 -22.05 6.79 24.02
C GLY A 11 -22.71 5.45 23.65
N HIS A 12 -22.90 5.16 22.36
CA HIS A 12 -23.52 3.90 21.91
C HIS A 12 -22.59 2.69 22.01
N PHE A 13 -21.28 2.91 21.98
CA PHE A 13 -20.26 1.86 22.07
C PHE A 13 -19.06 2.31 22.90
N LYS A 14 -18.37 1.34 23.50
CA LYS A 14 -17.18 1.59 24.33
C LYS A 14 -15.93 1.86 23.48
N SER A 15 -15.90 1.34 22.25
CA SER A 15 -14.76 1.53 21.33
C SER A 15 -15.19 1.49 19.88
N GLY A 16 -14.40 2.16 19.00
CA GLY A 16 -14.63 2.14 17.56
C GLY A 16 -14.54 0.73 16.96
N ASN A 17 -13.69 -0.12 17.51
CA ASN A 17 -13.56 -1.52 17.08
C ASN A 17 -14.82 -2.34 17.42
N GLU A 18 -15.42 -2.10 18.59
CA GLU A 18 -16.69 -2.72 18.97
C GLU A 18 -17.82 -2.28 18.04
N ALA A 19 -17.96 -0.99 17.81
CA ALA A 19 -18.94 -0.43 16.90
C ALA A 19 -18.79 -1.01 15.47
N PHE A 20 -17.55 -1.10 14.98
CA PHE A 20 -17.24 -1.66 13.68
C PHE A 20 -17.66 -3.13 13.58
N LYS A 21 -17.23 -3.97 14.52
CA LYS A 21 -17.55 -5.41 14.56
C LYS A 21 -19.04 -5.70 14.70
N LYS A 22 -19.76 -4.89 15.49
CA LYS A 22 -21.19 -5.12 15.75
C LYS A 22 -22.12 -4.58 14.68
N LEU A 23 -21.72 -3.52 13.95
CA LEU A 23 -22.62 -2.84 13.02
C LEU A 23 -22.13 -2.80 11.57
N LEU A 24 -20.82 -2.72 11.32
CA LEU A 24 -20.28 -2.26 10.04
C LEU A 24 -19.58 -3.35 9.21
N VAL A 25 -19.46 -4.56 9.72
CA VAL A 25 -18.92 -5.70 8.94
C VAL A 25 -20.02 -6.43 8.19
N PRO A 26 -19.70 -7.22 7.15
CA PRO A 26 -20.66 -8.01 6.39
C PRO A 26 -21.62 -8.80 7.29
N GLY A 27 -22.91 -8.75 6.96
CA GLY A 27 -23.96 -9.41 7.73
C GLY A 27 -24.45 -8.66 8.97
N LYS A 28 -23.96 -7.43 9.22
CA LYS A 28 -24.40 -6.60 10.34
C LYS A 28 -25.40 -5.51 9.89
N PRO A 29 -26.26 -4.99 10.83
CA PRO A 29 -27.39 -4.14 10.48
C PRO A 29 -27.09 -2.86 9.72
N ALA A 30 -25.90 -2.26 9.92
CA ALA A 30 -25.49 -1.03 9.28
C ALA A 30 -24.39 -1.27 8.22
N TYR A 31 -24.18 -2.52 7.81
CA TYR A 31 -23.26 -2.82 6.72
C TYR A 31 -23.85 -2.44 5.40
N ILE A 32 -23.13 -1.61 4.66
CA ILE A 32 -23.42 -1.28 3.28
C ILE A 32 -22.29 -1.83 2.42
N ALA A 33 -22.61 -2.73 1.52
CA ALA A 33 -21.64 -3.26 0.57
C ALA A 33 -21.11 -2.13 -0.32
N ARG A 34 -19.80 -1.95 -0.33
CA ARG A 34 -19.16 -0.99 -1.24
C ARG A 34 -19.04 -1.62 -2.62
N ARG A 35 -19.30 -0.83 -3.66
CA ARG A 35 -18.88 -1.19 -5.00
C ARG A 35 -17.35 -1.15 -5.03
N HIS A 36 -16.73 -2.28 -5.30
CA HIS A 36 -15.28 -2.36 -5.52
C HIS A 36 -15.03 -2.22 -7.02
N PHE A 37 -14.13 -1.32 -7.37
CA PHE A 37 -13.59 -1.26 -8.72
C PHE A 37 -12.47 -2.31 -8.84
N THR A 38 -12.42 -2.95 -10.00
CA THR A 38 -11.26 -3.77 -10.35
C THR A 38 -10.04 -2.88 -10.61
N ALA A 39 -8.83 -3.45 -10.54
CA ALA A 39 -7.62 -2.73 -10.90
C ALA A 39 -7.72 -2.10 -12.31
N ARG A 40 -8.25 -2.86 -13.27
CA ARG A 40 -8.47 -2.38 -14.64
C ARG A 40 -9.41 -1.17 -14.72
N GLU A 41 -10.50 -1.18 -13.97
CA GLU A 41 -11.44 -0.05 -13.93
C GLU A 41 -10.78 1.19 -13.29
N CYS A 42 -10.05 1.00 -12.17
CA CYS A 42 -9.31 2.09 -11.53
C CYS A 42 -8.29 2.71 -12.48
N LEU A 43 -7.44 1.88 -13.08
CA LEU A 43 -6.41 2.32 -14.00
C LEU A 43 -7.00 3.05 -15.21
N ARG A 44 -8.10 2.52 -15.78
CA ARG A 44 -8.81 3.17 -16.89
C ARG A 44 -9.32 4.56 -16.51
N ILE A 45 -9.89 4.71 -15.32
CA ILE A 45 -10.41 6.01 -14.84
C ILE A 45 -9.26 7.00 -14.63
N ILE A 46 -8.19 6.58 -13.94
CA ILE A 46 -7.04 7.44 -13.67
C ILE A 46 -6.41 7.91 -14.97
N ASN A 47 -6.17 6.99 -15.91
CA ASN A 47 -5.53 7.30 -17.19
C ASN A 47 -6.43 8.19 -18.08
N ALA A 48 -7.73 7.95 -18.08
CA ALA A 48 -8.69 8.80 -18.81
C ALA A 48 -8.77 10.24 -18.25
N SER A 49 -8.34 10.42 -17.01
CA SER A 49 -8.23 11.73 -16.35
C SER A 49 -6.82 12.32 -16.43
N GLU A 50 -5.96 11.79 -17.30
CA GLU A 50 -4.54 12.18 -17.45
C GLU A 50 -3.73 12.07 -16.15
N GLY A 51 -4.18 11.21 -15.23
CA GLY A 51 -3.52 10.95 -13.96
C GLY A 51 -2.42 9.91 -14.07
N ILE A 52 -1.50 9.94 -13.09
CA ILE A 52 -0.44 8.93 -12.94
C ILE A 52 -0.89 7.90 -11.91
N ALA A 53 -1.05 6.65 -12.34
CA ALA A 53 -1.46 5.56 -11.48
C ALA A 53 -0.24 4.89 -10.82
N VAL A 54 -0.19 4.90 -9.50
CA VAL A 54 0.87 4.26 -8.70
C VAL A 54 0.25 3.23 -7.76
N LEU A 55 0.83 2.03 -7.71
CA LEU A 55 0.45 1.01 -6.75
C LEU A 55 1.05 1.36 -5.38
N ALA A 56 0.19 1.74 -4.44
CA ALA A 56 0.58 2.07 -3.08
C ALA A 56 0.81 0.80 -2.24
N HIS A 57 1.70 0.87 -1.24
CA HIS A 57 2.00 -0.17 -0.23
C HIS A 57 1.85 -1.63 -0.75
N PRO A 58 2.61 -2.03 -1.81
CA PRO A 58 2.47 -3.34 -2.45
C PRO A 58 2.67 -4.52 -1.49
N HIS A 59 3.39 -4.31 -0.39
CA HIS A 59 3.64 -5.31 0.66
C HIS A 59 2.38 -5.75 1.43
N GLU A 60 1.31 -4.96 1.42
CA GLU A 60 0.05 -5.27 2.10
C GLU A 60 -0.88 -6.19 1.29
N TYR A 61 -0.61 -6.37 0.01
CA TYR A 61 -1.46 -7.20 -0.82
C TYR A 61 -1.12 -8.70 -0.66
N LYS A 62 -2.15 -9.52 -0.72
CA LYS A 62 -2.03 -10.99 -0.58
C LYS A 62 -1.15 -11.66 -1.62
N PHE A 63 -0.95 -11.01 -2.76
CA PHE A 63 -0.06 -11.53 -3.81
C PHE A 63 1.42 -11.23 -3.54
N CYS A 64 1.71 -10.35 -2.58
CA CYS A 64 3.08 -10.10 -2.18
C CYS A 64 3.59 -11.27 -1.33
N PRO A 65 4.74 -11.87 -1.68
CA PRO A 65 5.28 -12.99 -0.93
C PRO A 65 5.68 -12.58 0.50
N VAL A 66 5.53 -13.51 1.42
CA VAL A 66 5.96 -13.32 2.82
C VAL A 66 7.49 -13.36 2.89
N SER A 67 8.13 -14.29 2.14
CA SER A 67 9.58 -14.38 2.02
C SER A 67 10.04 -13.89 0.67
N ILE A 68 11.17 -13.18 0.65
CA ILE A 68 11.87 -12.76 -0.56
C ILE A 68 12.78 -13.86 -1.13
N ASP A 69 12.97 -14.97 -0.40
CA ASP A 69 13.75 -16.13 -0.84
C ASP A 69 12.90 -17.13 -1.66
N ASP A 70 11.60 -16.91 -1.76
CA ASP A 70 10.66 -17.73 -2.54
C ASP A 70 10.67 -17.28 -4.01
N GLU A 71 11.48 -17.94 -4.81
CA GLU A 71 11.70 -17.58 -6.22
C GLU A 71 10.42 -17.72 -7.07
N GLU A 72 9.58 -18.70 -6.80
CA GLU A 72 8.30 -18.88 -7.51
C GLU A 72 7.34 -17.72 -7.18
N ALA A 73 7.26 -17.35 -5.90
CA ALA A 73 6.44 -16.19 -5.47
C ALA A 73 6.97 -14.87 -6.02
N LEU A 74 8.29 -14.71 -6.17
CA LEU A 74 8.89 -13.54 -6.81
C LEU A 74 8.60 -13.46 -8.30
N GLN A 75 8.63 -14.57 -9.00
CA GLN A 75 8.24 -14.64 -10.42
C GLN A 75 6.74 -14.28 -10.59
N CYS A 76 5.88 -14.80 -9.70
CA CYS A 76 4.47 -14.44 -9.68
C CYS A 76 4.27 -12.93 -9.45
N LEU A 77 4.98 -12.34 -8.49
CA LEU A 77 4.92 -10.90 -8.20
C LEU A 77 5.35 -10.05 -9.42
N SER A 78 6.45 -10.44 -10.07
CA SER A 78 6.92 -9.79 -11.30
C SER A 78 5.89 -9.88 -12.42
N GLY A 79 5.25 -11.04 -12.57
CA GLY A 79 4.15 -11.26 -13.51
C GLY A 79 2.98 -10.32 -13.26
N ILE A 80 2.54 -10.21 -12.02
CA ILE A 80 1.44 -9.31 -11.61
C ILE A 80 1.78 -7.84 -11.92
N PHE A 81 2.99 -7.38 -11.59
CA PHE A 81 3.40 -6.01 -11.86
C PHE A 81 3.46 -5.74 -13.37
N ARG A 82 3.91 -6.70 -14.17
CA ARG A 82 3.91 -6.61 -15.64
C ARG A 82 2.49 -6.52 -16.20
N GLU A 83 1.57 -7.32 -15.68
CA GLU A 83 0.17 -7.25 -16.08
C GLU A 83 -0.46 -5.90 -15.73
N LEU A 84 -0.21 -5.40 -14.53
CA LEU A 84 -0.67 -4.08 -14.12
C LEU A 84 -0.09 -2.96 -15.01
N LYS A 85 1.21 -3.02 -15.35
CA LYS A 85 1.81 -2.09 -16.31
C LYS A 85 1.11 -2.14 -17.66
N ASN A 86 0.85 -3.34 -18.18
CA ASN A 86 0.20 -3.52 -19.48
C ASN A 86 -1.22 -2.94 -19.54
N ILE A 87 -1.89 -2.82 -18.40
CA ILE A 87 -3.22 -2.22 -18.29
C ILE A 87 -3.20 -0.76 -17.79
N GLY A 88 -2.01 -0.15 -17.73
CA GLY A 88 -1.86 1.30 -17.52
C GLY A 88 -1.37 1.72 -16.13
N LEU A 89 -0.72 0.84 -15.36
CA LEU A 89 0.01 1.24 -14.17
C LEU A 89 1.28 1.99 -14.57
N HIS A 90 1.57 3.11 -13.90
CA HIS A 90 2.75 3.94 -14.17
C HIS A 90 3.86 3.75 -13.15
N GLY A 91 3.55 3.38 -11.91
CA GLY A 91 4.54 3.32 -10.86
C GLY A 91 4.20 2.40 -9.69
N ILE A 92 5.19 2.23 -8.82
CA ILE A 92 5.09 1.42 -7.59
C ILE A 92 5.68 2.23 -6.43
N GLU A 93 5.00 2.21 -5.29
CA GLU A 93 5.56 2.71 -4.03
C GLU A 93 6.54 1.67 -3.47
N ALA A 94 7.82 1.79 -3.83
CA ALA A 94 8.85 0.87 -3.38
C ALA A 94 9.32 1.17 -1.95
N PHE A 95 9.31 2.45 -1.57
CA PHE A 95 9.80 2.89 -0.27
C PHE A 95 8.63 3.29 0.62
N HIS A 96 8.35 2.44 1.61
CA HIS A 96 7.29 2.64 2.59
C HIS A 96 7.85 2.44 4.00
N GLY A 97 7.43 3.28 4.97
CA GLY A 97 7.99 3.25 6.32
C GLY A 97 7.81 1.95 7.10
N MET A 98 6.92 1.05 6.63
CA MET A 98 6.65 -0.25 7.25
C MET A 98 7.30 -1.42 6.50
N VAL A 99 8.05 -1.15 5.45
CA VAL A 99 8.71 -2.18 4.63
C VAL A 99 10.15 -2.34 5.07
N ASP A 100 10.62 -3.58 5.21
CA ASP A 100 12.01 -3.88 5.46
C ASP A 100 12.90 -3.52 4.24
N PRO A 101 14.21 -3.26 4.47
CA PRO A 101 15.12 -2.82 3.42
C PRO A 101 15.22 -3.76 2.22
N GLU A 102 15.18 -5.06 2.46
CA GLU A 102 15.36 -6.07 1.42
C GLU A 102 14.16 -6.11 0.50
N ARG A 103 12.96 -6.03 1.06
CA ARG A 103 11.71 -5.98 0.29
C ARG A 103 11.55 -4.65 -0.45
N ALA A 104 11.96 -3.53 0.13
CA ALA A 104 11.96 -2.26 -0.59
C ALA A 104 12.93 -2.29 -1.77
N TYR A 105 14.10 -2.90 -1.61
CA TYR A 105 15.05 -3.10 -2.69
C TYR A 105 14.48 -4.01 -3.80
N LEU A 106 13.77 -5.07 -3.43
CA LEU A 106 13.05 -5.91 -4.38
C LEU A 106 12.05 -5.11 -5.21
N PHE A 107 11.18 -4.32 -4.56
CA PHE A 107 10.19 -3.49 -5.26
C PHE A 107 10.86 -2.45 -6.16
N TYR A 108 11.94 -1.84 -5.67
CA TYR A 108 12.74 -0.90 -6.46
C TYR A 108 13.30 -1.57 -7.73
N ARG A 109 13.94 -2.73 -7.59
CA ARG A 109 14.48 -3.48 -8.74
C ARG A 109 13.39 -3.85 -9.73
N LEU A 110 12.28 -4.43 -9.28
CA LEU A 110 11.15 -4.80 -10.13
C LEU A 110 10.57 -3.57 -10.86
N ALA A 111 10.47 -2.43 -10.18
CA ALA A 111 10.04 -1.20 -10.81
C ALA A 111 11.00 -0.76 -11.92
N ARG A 112 12.32 -0.83 -11.68
CA ARG A 112 13.36 -0.50 -12.66
C ARG A 112 13.34 -1.45 -13.85
N GLU A 113 13.28 -2.75 -13.61
CA GLU A 113 13.22 -3.78 -14.67
C GLU A 113 11.97 -3.64 -15.56
N LEU A 114 10.89 -3.17 -14.98
CA LEU A 114 9.63 -2.94 -15.70
C LEU A 114 9.47 -1.51 -16.19
N ASP A 115 10.47 -0.65 -16.06
CA ASP A 115 10.37 0.77 -16.42
C ASP A 115 9.11 1.42 -15.81
N LEU A 116 8.95 1.28 -14.51
CA LEU A 116 7.91 1.91 -13.70
C LEU A 116 8.50 3.02 -12.84
N ILE A 117 7.71 4.05 -12.59
CA ILE A 117 8.07 5.13 -11.67
C ILE A 117 8.18 4.57 -10.25
N VAL A 118 9.25 4.94 -9.55
CA VAL A 118 9.45 4.61 -8.14
C VAL A 118 8.97 5.75 -7.27
N THR A 119 8.08 5.45 -6.33
CA THR A 119 7.61 6.43 -5.35
C THR A 119 7.90 5.99 -3.92
N GLN A 120 7.67 6.89 -2.99
CA GLN A 120 7.82 6.68 -1.56
C GLN A 120 6.64 7.31 -0.80
N GLY A 121 6.29 6.73 0.35
CA GLY A 121 5.22 7.24 1.19
C GLY A 121 5.29 6.71 2.62
N SER A 122 4.46 7.27 3.48
CA SER A 122 4.35 6.90 4.88
C SER A 122 2.97 6.37 5.26
N ASP A 123 2.05 6.32 4.29
CA ASP A 123 0.63 6.02 4.50
C ASP A 123 0.00 6.86 5.63
N ASN A 124 0.45 8.11 5.76
CA ASN A 124 -0.02 9.01 6.81
C ASN A 124 -1.46 9.46 6.56
N HIS A 125 -2.37 9.08 7.46
CA HIS A 125 -3.79 9.42 7.41
C HIS A 125 -4.16 10.64 8.27
N GLY A 126 -3.20 11.46 8.65
CA GLY A 126 -3.36 12.62 9.53
C GLY A 126 -3.10 12.30 11.00
N LYS A 127 -3.36 13.28 11.88
CA LYS A 127 -3.10 13.10 13.32
C LYS A 127 -3.88 11.92 13.88
N ALA A 128 -3.16 10.90 14.32
CA ALA A 128 -3.74 9.84 15.12
C ALA A 128 -3.98 10.36 16.54
N GLU A 129 -5.24 10.46 16.92
CA GLU A 129 -5.59 10.40 18.33
C GLU A 129 -5.32 8.96 18.78
N ASN A 130 -4.48 8.79 19.80
CA ASN A 130 -4.12 7.53 20.43
C ASN A 130 -3.16 6.60 19.68
N GLY A 131 -1.91 7.02 19.52
CA GLY A 131 -0.75 6.10 19.40
C GLY A 131 -0.70 5.18 18.19
N SER A 132 -1.50 5.37 17.17
CA SER A 132 -1.30 4.67 15.91
C SER A 132 -0.06 5.27 15.23
N HIS A 133 0.92 4.42 15.03
CA HIS A 133 2.20 4.77 14.43
C HIS A 133 2.01 5.08 12.95
N HIS A 134 1.61 6.30 12.64
CA HIS A 134 1.77 6.81 11.29
C HIS A 134 3.24 7.22 11.15
N VAL A 135 4.01 6.40 10.50
CA VAL A 135 5.39 6.76 10.16
C VAL A 135 5.32 7.94 9.22
N MET A 136 5.58 9.14 9.75
CA MET A 136 5.80 10.30 8.91
C MET A 136 7.10 10.07 8.15
N TYR A 137 7.18 10.57 6.92
CA TYR A 137 8.43 10.59 6.19
C TYR A 137 9.45 11.40 7.01
N THR A 138 10.37 10.70 7.65
CA THR A 138 11.36 11.25 8.56
C THR A 138 12.76 11.17 7.94
N ARG A 139 13.74 11.76 8.63
CA ARG A 139 15.15 11.62 8.26
C ARG A 139 15.57 10.15 8.23
N GLU A 140 15.04 9.32 9.13
CA GLU A 140 15.29 7.88 9.17
C GLU A 140 14.80 7.19 7.89
N THR A 141 13.63 7.56 7.37
CA THR A 141 13.11 7.02 6.10
C THR A 141 13.97 7.45 4.91
N ALA A 142 14.51 8.67 4.93
CA ALA A 142 15.44 9.14 3.91
C ALA A 142 16.78 8.38 3.96
N LEU A 143 17.34 8.18 5.15
CA LEU A 143 18.57 7.39 5.34
C LEU A 143 18.36 5.93 4.91
N TYR A 144 17.23 5.37 5.20
CA TYR A 144 16.84 4.04 4.75
C TYR A 144 16.79 3.93 3.23
N ARG A 145 16.12 4.88 2.56
CA ARG A 145 16.10 4.94 1.09
C ARG A 145 17.51 5.03 0.52
N ASP A 146 18.34 5.91 1.06
CA ASP A 146 19.70 6.11 0.60
C ASP A 146 20.57 4.85 0.81
N TYR A 147 20.36 4.13 1.92
CA TYR A 147 20.99 2.82 2.16
C TYR A 147 20.57 1.79 1.10
N VAL A 148 19.28 1.68 0.78
CA VAL A 148 18.79 0.75 -0.22
C VAL A 148 19.34 1.08 -1.60
N LEU A 149 19.35 2.36 -1.99
CA LEU A 149 19.87 2.80 -3.27
C LEU A 149 21.40 2.62 -3.39
N SER A 150 22.15 2.69 -2.28
CA SER A 150 23.59 2.44 -2.30
C SER A 150 23.95 0.99 -2.66
N ARG A 151 23.05 0.04 -2.42
CA ARG A 151 23.25 -1.38 -2.79
C ARG A 151 23.26 -1.60 -4.30
N ASP A 152 22.51 -0.79 -5.04
CA ASP A 152 22.45 -0.86 -6.52
C ASP A 152 23.80 -0.47 -7.12
N ASN A 153 24.48 0.52 -6.53
CA ASN A 153 25.79 0.99 -7.00
C ASN A 153 26.95 0.05 -6.62
N SER A 154 26.72 -0.94 -5.76
CA SER A 154 27.74 -1.87 -5.28
C SER A 154 27.81 -3.16 -6.09
N THR A 155 26.90 -3.34 -7.06
CA THR A 155 26.75 -4.53 -7.90
C THR A 155 27.25 -4.32 -9.33
N GLU A 156 27.77 -3.14 -9.68
CA GLU A 156 28.50 -2.85 -10.90
C GLU A 156 30.03 -3.00 -10.67
#